data_4e09e6e847cc4734910af8dfe6d78191
#
_entry.id   4e09e6e847cc4734910af8dfe6d78191
#
_cell.length_a   1.000
_cell.length_b   1.000
_cell.length_c   1.000
_cell.angle_alpha   90.00
_cell.angle_beta   90.00
_cell.angle_gamma   90.00
#
_symmetry.space_group_name_H-M   'P 1'
#
loop_
_entity.id
_entity.type
_entity.pdbx_description
1 polymer ?
#
loop_
_entity_poly.entity_id
_entity_poly.type
_entity_poly.pdbx_seq_one_letter_code
_entity_poly.pdbx_strand_id
1 'polypeptide(L)'
;MPLEDELGDILQKARDGKMWSQDDLEKATDISGEDIRRIESYQLTPENSVIEKLAKTLDLDGPALIEIAQERWIPKPPDSDPDFDLVCLNVFMGEYPVNCYLLRCKETHETAVVDTGANPKKIISKAKEMNVCPGMILLTHAHPDHAGGLGELSSAFDCPTYIDHKEPRPKGSNNFKIVKEGDELKLGKLRILCIETPGHTSGGVSYLVNQTLLSGLSLIHI
;
A
#
# COMPACT_ATOMS: atom_id res chain seq x y z
N MET A 1 5.45 -13.43 0.42
CA MET A 1 5.57 -12.13 -0.26
C MET A 1 6.35 -11.24 0.69
N PRO A 2 7.47 -10.62 0.31
CA PRO A 2 8.18 -9.74 1.22
C PRO A 2 7.29 -8.53 1.55
N LEU A 3 7.49 -7.96 2.75
CA LEU A 3 6.94 -6.65 3.07
C LEU A 3 7.56 -5.61 2.13
N GLU A 4 6.83 -4.57 1.81
CA GLU A 4 7.36 -3.40 1.12
C GLU A 4 8.13 -2.50 2.08
N ASP A 5 7.71 -2.48 3.35
CA ASP A 5 8.27 -1.63 4.38
C ASP A 5 9.09 -2.44 5.38
N GLU A 6 10.30 -1.96 5.67
CA GLU A 6 11.14 -2.40 6.77
C GLU A 6 10.87 -1.57 8.03
N LEU A 7 11.49 -1.94 9.15
CA LEU A 7 11.32 -1.24 10.44
C LEU A 7 11.52 0.27 10.32
N GLY A 8 12.57 0.69 9.60
CA GLY A 8 12.91 2.10 9.41
C GLY A 8 11.80 2.89 8.72
N ASP A 9 11.24 2.35 7.62
CA ASP A 9 10.13 2.96 6.88
C ASP A 9 8.90 3.12 7.76
N ILE A 10 8.54 2.07 8.48
CA ILE A 10 7.36 2.05 9.33
C ILE A 10 7.45 3.13 10.41
N LEU A 11 8.59 3.22 11.08
CA LEU A 11 8.82 4.22 12.13
C LEU A 11 8.82 5.64 11.56
N GLN A 12 9.49 5.86 10.42
CA GLN A 12 9.50 7.14 9.74
C GLN A 12 8.08 7.55 9.32
N LYS A 13 7.33 6.68 8.67
CA LYS A 13 5.97 6.93 8.21
C LYS A 13 5.02 7.24 9.38
N ALA A 14 5.12 6.50 10.48
CA ALA A 14 4.32 6.76 11.68
C ALA A 14 4.66 8.11 12.33
N ARG A 15 5.93 8.47 12.38
CA ARG A 15 6.40 9.78 12.87
C ARG A 15 5.89 10.92 11.96
N ASP A 16 6.03 10.76 10.65
CA ASP A 16 5.56 11.76 9.67
C ASP A 16 4.03 11.90 9.70
N GLY A 17 3.29 10.80 9.90
CA GLY A 17 1.85 10.81 10.09
C GLY A 17 1.39 11.60 11.32
N LYS A 18 2.22 11.66 12.37
CA LYS A 18 2.02 12.55 13.53
C LYS A 18 2.49 13.99 13.27
N MET A 19 3.06 14.29 12.11
CA MET A 19 3.71 15.57 11.77
C MET A 19 4.88 15.90 12.72
N TRP A 20 5.58 14.90 13.20
CA TRP A 20 6.73 15.04 14.11
C TRP A 20 8.05 15.06 13.33
N SER A 21 8.96 15.94 13.75
CA SER A 21 10.37 15.84 13.38
C SER A 21 11.07 14.70 14.14
N GLN A 22 12.27 14.33 13.72
CA GLN A 22 13.11 13.39 14.48
C GLN A 22 13.43 13.93 15.88
N ASP A 23 13.61 15.26 16.02
CA ASP A 23 13.82 15.92 17.31
C ASP A 23 12.59 15.83 18.23
N ASP A 24 11.38 15.82 17.67
CA ASP A 24 10.15 15.63 18.46
C ASP A 24 10.07 14.18 18.96
N LEU A 25 10.44 13.21 18.14
CA LEU A 25 10.50 11.81 18.53
C LEU A 25 11.62 11.56 19.58
N GLU A 26 12.79 12.20 19.44
CA GLU A 26 13.85 12.19 20.44
C GLU A 26 13.34 12.69 21.82
N LYS A 27 12.68 13.85 21.84
CA LYS A 27 12.11 14.41 23.08
C LYS A 27 11.05 13.50 23.71
N ALA A 28 10.24 12.83 22.89
CA ALA A 28 9.18 11.96 23.37
C ALA A 28 9.69 10.59 23.87
N THR A 29 10.84 10.14 23.34
CA THR A 29 11.35 8.80 23.61
C THR A 29 12.65 8.77 24.41
N ASP A 30 13.36 9.88 24.56
CA ASP A 30 14.71 9.88 25.14
C ASP A 30 15.71 8.98 24.35
N ILE A 31 15.44 8.71 23.09
CA ILE A 31 16.34 8.00 22.16
C ILE A 31 17.02 9.09 21.35
N SER A 32 18.36 8.99 21.20
CA SER A 32 19.11 10.04 20.51
C SER A 32 18.62 10.25 19.07
N GLY A 33 18.54 11.50 18.62
CA GLY A 33 18.16 11.82 17.24
C GLY A 33 19.12 11.20 16.20
N GLU A 34 20.37 10.92 16.58
CA GLU A 34 21.32 10.17 15.74
C GLU A 34 20.88 8.71 15.59
N ASP A 35 20.48 8.04 16.66
CA ASP A 35 20.00 6.66 16.57
C ASP A 35 18.69 6.58 15.81
N ILE A 36 17.78 7.53 16.02
CA ILE A 36 16.53 7.62 15.25
C ILE A 36 16.85 7.73 13.75
N ARG A 37 17.75 8.64 13.35
CA ARG A 37 18.17 8.76 11.93
C ARG A 37 18.78 7.48 11.38
N ARG A 38 19.63 6.81 12.16
CA ARG A 38 20.27 5.55 11.75
C ARG A 38 19.26 4.42 11.61
N ILE A 39 18.24 4.36 12.47
CA ILE A 39 17.15 3.37 12.37
C ILE A 39 16.34 3.64 11.12
N GLU A 40 15.88 4.88 10.92
CA GLU A 40 15.09 5.27 9.76
C GLU A 40 15.84 5.14 8.42
N SER A 41 17.18 5.15 8.44
CA SER A 41 18.04 4.96 7.26
C SER A 41 18.65 3.56 7.15
N TYR A 42 18.14 2.58 7.86
CA TYR A 42 18.56 1.15 7.85
C TYR A 42 20.01 0.90 8.29
N GLN A 43 20.63 1.87 8.98
CA GLN A 43 22.01 1.77 9.47
C GLN A 43 22.13 1.18 10.88
N LEU A 44 21.00 1.00 11.55
CA LEU A 44 20.92 0.48 12.91
C LEU A 44 19.63 -0.31 13.09
N THR A 45 19.73 -1.59 13.44
CA THR A 45 18.63 -2.37 13.99
C THR A 45 18.68 -2.26 15.51
N PRO A 46 17.73 -1.58 16.17
CA PRO A 46 17.78 -1.36 17.61
C PRO A 46 17.40 -2.62 18.39
N GLU A 47 17.72 -2.62 19.68
CA GLU A 47 17.26 -3.67 20.60
C GLU A 47 15.74 -3.64 20.79
N ASN A 48 15.15 -4.79 21.16
CA ASN A 48 13.70 -4.94 21.34
C ASN A 48 13.09 -3.90 22.29
N SER A 49 13.78 -3.55 23.36
CA SER A 49 13.34 -2.53 24.32
C SER A 49 13.20 -1.13 23.69
N VAL A 50 14.07 -0.81 22.74
CA VAL A 50 14.02 0.44 21.97
C VAL A 50 12.86 0.40 20.98
N ILE A 51 12.67 -0.73 20.30
CA ILE A 51 11.53 -0.94 19.38
C ILE A 51 10.21 -0.78 20.12
N GLU A 52 10.06 -1.41 21.29
CA GLU A 52 8.84 -1.30 22.12
C GLU A 52 8.57 0.16 22.55
N LYS A 53 9.62 0.90 22.90
CA LYS A 53 9.49 2.31 23.29
C LYS A 53 9.04 3.18 22.11
N LEU A 54 9.64 2.99 20.95
CA LEU A 54 9.26 3.67 19.71
C LEU A 54 7.82 3.32 19.31
N ALA A 55 7.49 2.02 19.31
CA ALA A 55 6.16 1.52 19.00
C ALA A 55 5.09 2.17 19.88
N LYS A 56 5.29 2.13 21.20
CA LYS A 56 4.35 2.73 22.15
C LYS A 56 4.16 4.23 21.92
N THR A 57 5.22 4.95 21.60
CA THR A 57 5.19 6.41 21.39
C THR A 57 4.51 6.77 20.07
N LEU A 58 4.64 5.91 19.07
CA LEU A 58 4.07 6.11 17.74
C LEU A 58 2.72 5.41 17.53
N ASP A 59 2.16 4.78 18.58
CA ASP A 59 0.90 4.00 18.55
C ASP A 59 0.97 2.82 17.57
N LEU A 60 2.08 2.07 17.60
CA LEU A 60 2.33 0.90 16.75
C LEU A 60 2.31 -0.40 17.57
N ASP A 61 2.11 -1.54 16.90
CA ASP A 61 2.22 -2.87 17.49
C ASP A 61 3.70 -3.25 17.71
N GLY A 62 4.18 -3.14 18.95
CA GLY A 62 5.56 -3.45 19.31
C GLY A 62 5.99 -4.88 19.00
N PRO A 63 5.26 -5.92 19.40
CA PRO A 63 5.51 -7.30 19.02
C PRO A 63 5.65 -7.52 17.52
N ALA A 64 4.74 -6.97 16.70
CA ALA A 64 4.82 -7.07 15.25
C ALA A 64 6.08 -6.39 14.68
N LEU A 65 6.44 -5.20 15.18
CA LEU A 65 7.66 -4.49 14.78
C LEU A 65 8.93 -5.27 15.13
N ILE A 66 8.97 -5.95 16.27
CA ILE A 66 10.10 -6.80 16.66
C ILE A 66 10.26 -7.98 15.68
N GLU A 67 9.17 -8.63 15.30
CA GLU A 67 9.22 -9.72 14.32
C GLU A 67 9.71 -9.21 12.94
N ILE A 68 9.30 -8.02 12.53
CA ILE A 68 9.77 -7.36 11.29
C ILE A 68 11.27 -7.03 11.39
N ALA A 69 11.70 -6.38 12.47
CA ALA A 69 13.09 -6.01 12.68
C ALA A 69 14.05 -7.22 12.69
N GLN A 70 13.53 -8.39 13.03
CA GLN A 70 14.26 -9.66 13.06
C GLN A 70 14.05 -10.51 11.80
N GLU A 71 13.41 -9.94 10.76
CA GLU A 71 13.11 -10.62 9.49
C GLU A 71 12.32 -11.93 9.65
N ARG A 72 11.61 -12.09 10.77
CA ARG A 72 10.83 -13.29 11.07
C ARG A 72 9.37 -13.22 10.64
N TRP A 73 8.86 -12.02 10.44
CA TRP A 73 7.50 -11.82 10.00
C TRP A 73 7.39 -12.00 8.49
N ILE A 74 6.75 -13.06 8.05
CA ILE A 74 6.49 -13.33 6.64
C ILE A 74 4.97 -13.29 6.44
N PRO A 75 4.45 -12.34 5.64
CA PRO A 75 3.04 -12.28 5.33
C PRO A 75 2.61 -13.57 4.65
N LYS A 76 1.58 -14.20 5.19
CA LYS A 76 0.96 -15.33 4.50
C LYS A 76 0.21 -14.78 3.28
N PRO A 77 0.37 -15.39 2.09
CA PRO A 77 -0.51 -15.05 0.98
C PRO A 77 -1.95 -15.31 1.41
N PRO A 78 -2.91 -14.48 0.96
CA PRO A 78 -4.31 -14.72 1.25
C PRO A 78 -4.71 -16.11 0.73
N ASP A 79 -5.57 -16.80 1.47
CA ASP A 79 -6.16 -18.04 1.00
C ASP A 79 -6.94 -17.77 -0.32
N SER A 80 -7.09 -18.80 -1.14
CA SER A 80 -7.88 -18.67 -2.37
C SER A 80 -9.32 -18.34 -2.02
N ASP A 81 -9.81 -17.19 -2.51
CA ASP A 81 -11.20 -16.78 -2.31
C ASP A 81 -12.12 -17.50 -3.34
N PRO A 82 -13.33 -17.95 -2.94
CA PRO A 82 -14.27 -18.60 -3.87
C PRO A 82 -14.79 -17.63 -4.95
N ASP A 83 -14.87 -16.34 -4.68
CA ASP A 83 -15.57 -15.36 -5.51
C ASP A 83 -14.63 -14.59 -6.45
N PHE A 84 -13.33 -14.54 -6.16
CA PHE A 84 -12.37 -13.80 -6.98
C PHE A 84 -11.02 -14.50 -7.14
N ASP A 85 -10.30 -14.10 -8.18
CA ASP A 85 -8.87 -14.35 -8.34
C ASP A 85 -8.11 -13.06 -8.03
N LEU A 86 -7.03 -13.19 -7.26
CA LEU A 86 -6.10 -12.11 -6.96
C LEU A 86 -4.71 -12.48 -7.46
N VAL A 87 -4.20 -11.73 -8.43
CA VAL A 87 -2.86 -11.92 -8.97
C VAL A 87 -1.98 -10.78 -8.48
N CYS A 88 -1.02 -11.08 -7.63
CA CYS A 88 0.00 -10.13 -7.19
C CYS A 88 1.11 -10.04 -8.22
N LEU A 89 1.49 -8.82 -8.56
CA LEU A 89 2.55 -8.49 -9.50
C LEU A 89 3.54 -7.54 -8.83
N ASN A 90 4.77 -7.98 -8.62
CA ASN A 90 5.82 -7.08 -8.16
C ASN A 90 6.28 -6.22 -9.34
N VAL A 91 6.04 -4.93 -9.26
CA VAL A 91 6.50 -3.91 -10.20
C VAL A 91 7.63 -3.12 -9.53
N PHE A 92 8.75 -2.97 -10.19
CA PHE A 92 9.93 -2.37 -9.60
C PHE A 92 10.05 -0.90 -9.97
N MET A 93 10.38 -0.06 -8.97
CA MET A 93 10.90 1.28 -9.15
C MET A 93 12.38 1.28 -8.69
N GLY A 94 13.31 1.22 -9.65
CA GLY A 94 14.71 0.92 -9.34
C GLY A 94 14.86 -0.49 -8.76
N GLU A 95 15.37 -0.61 -7.55
CA GLU A 95 15.54 -1.89 -6.84
C GLU A 95 14.35 -2.22 -5.91
N TYR A 96 13.42 -1.28 -5.70
CA TYR A 96 12.31 -1.42 -4.78
C TYR A 96 11.10 -2.07 -5.46
N PRO A 97 10.64 -3.23 -4.97
CA PRO A 97 9.42 -3.87 -5.47
C PRO A 97 8.18 -3.21 -4.86
N VAL A 98 7.19 -2.94 -5.69
CA VAL A 98 5.86 -2.48 -5.29
C VAL A 98 4.83 -3.53 -5.67
N ASN A 99 3.94 -3.87 -4.76
CA ASN A 99 2.89 -4.85 -5.02
C ASN A 99 1.72 -4.19 -5.75
N CYS A 100 1.49 -4.62 -6.98
CA CYS A 100 0.31 -4.27 -7.76
C CYS A 100 -0.57 -5.50 -7.92
N TYR A 101 -1.87 -5.32 -8.06
CA TYR A 101 -2.76 -6.47 -8.13
C TYR A 101 -3.70 -6.39 -9.32
N LEU A 102 -4.02 -7.56 -9.89
CA LEU A 102 -5.19 -7.78 -10.73
C LEU A 102 -6.23 -8.54 -9.88
N LEU A 103 -7.35 -7.90 -9.60
CA LEU A 103 -8.49 -8.46 -8.91
C LEU A 103 -9.56 -8.80 -9.94
N ARG A 104 -9.95 -10.08 -10.08
CA ARG A 104 -10.93 -10.54 -11.06
C ARG A 104 -12.10 -11.24 -10.39
N CYS A 105 -13.31 -10.79 -10.61
CA CYS A 105 -14.53 -11.52 -10.25
C CYS A 105 -14.62 -12.84 -11.04
N LYS A 106 -14.72 -13.97 -10.36
CA LYS A 106 -14.79 -15.29 -11.01
C LYS A 106 -16.07 -15.49 -11.80
N GLU A 107 -17.19 -14.90 -11.34
CA GLU A 107 -18.50 -15.07 -12.00
C GLU A 107 -18.61 -14.23 -13.27
N THR A 108 -18.22 -12.95 -13.21
CA THR A 108 -18.41 -12.01 -14.34
C THR A 108 -17.17 -11.75 -15.18
N HIS A 109 -15.99 -12.17 -14.68
CA HIS A 109 -14.66 -11.89 -15.22
C HIS A 109 -14.28 -10.41 -15.27
N GLU A 110 -15.11 -9.51 -14.73
CA GLU A 110 -14.75 -8.11 -14.55
C GLU A 110 -13.49 -8.01 -13.68
N THR A 111 -12.57 -7.14 -14.09
CA THR A 111 -11.24 -7.05 -13.50
C THR A 111 -10.92 -5.61 -13.12
N ALA A 112 -10.27 -5.42 -11.98
CA ALA A 112 -9.69 -4.17 -11.53
C ALA A 112 -8.17 -4.29 -11.43
N VAL A 113 -7.46 -3.17 -11.63
CA VAL A 113 -6.06 -3.02 -11.24
C VAL A 113 -6.01 -2.30 -9.89
N VAL A 114 -5.22 -2.79 -8.94
CA VAL A 114 -4.91 -2.07 -7.70
C VAL A 114 -3.46 -1.70 -7.74
N ASP A 115 -3.19 -0.41 -7.71
CA ASP A 115 -1.94 0.27 -7.97
C ASP A 115 -1.31 -0.04 -9.33
N THR A 116 -0.54 0.90 -9.85
CA THR A 116 -0.01 0.81 -11.21
C THR A 116 1.48 0.48 -11.24
N GLY A 117 2.16 0.66 -10.11
CA GLY A 117 3.62 0.68 -10.09
C GLY A 117 4.19 1.85 -10.90
N ALA A 118 5.50 1.94 -10.95
CA ALA A 118 6.19 2.90 -11.80
C ALA A 118 6.27 2.45 -13.28
N ASN A 119 6.22 1.13 -13.54
CA ASN A 119 6.28 0.56 -14.88
C ASN A 119 5.20 -0.53 -15.07
N PRO A 120 4.07 -0.21 -15.67
CA PRO A 120 2.90 -1.07 -15.71
C PRO A 120 2.97 -2.19 -16.77
N LYS A 121 4.08 -2.36 -17.49
CA LYS A 121 4.21 -3.35 -18.56
C LYS A 121 3.89 -4.77 -18.11
N LYS A 122 4.28 -5.14 -16.88
CA LYS A 122 3.93 -6.45 -16.31
C LYS A 122 2.42 -6.60 -16.13
N ILE A 123 1.73 -5.55 -15.67
CA ILE A 123 0.28 -5.54 -15.46
C ILE A 123 -0.42 -5.71 -16.81
N ILE A 124 -0.02 -4.91 -17.83
CA ILE A 124 -0.58 -4.97 -19.18
C ILE A 124 -0.35 -6.36 -19.80
N SER A 125 0.86 -6.91 -19.67
CA SER A 125 1.18 -8.24 -20.20
C SER A 125 0.37 -9.33 -19.51
N LYS A 126 0.21 -9.24 -18.18
CA LYS A 126 -0.56 -10.22 -17.41
C LYS A 126 -2.05 -10.15 -17.73
N ALA A 127 -2.61 -8.95 -17.87
CA ALA A 127 -4.00 -8.78 -18.30
C ALA A 127 -4.24 -9.41 -19.68
N LYS A 128 -3.31 -9.23 -20.63
CA LYS A 128 -3.37 -9.88 -21.95
C LYS A 128 -3.28 -11.41 -21.86
N GLU A 129 -2.35 -11.93 -21.04
CA GLU A 129 -2.21 -13.39 -20.81
C GLU A 129 -3.50 -13.98 -20.24
N MET A 130 -4.14 -13.28 -19.31
CA MET A 130 -5.41 -13.69 -18.71
C MET A 130 -6.62 -13.45 -19.62
N ASN A 131 -6.43 -12.80 -20.77
CA ASN A 131 -7.49 -12.38 -21.69
C ASN A 131 -8.57 -11.53 -20.99
N VAL A 132 -8.14 -10.56 -20.16
CA VAL A 132 -9.02 -9.62 -19.45
C VAL A 132 -8.70 -8.18 -19.84
N CYS A 133 -9.73 -7.33 -19.77
CA CYS A 133 -9.59 -5.88 -19.90
C CYS A 133 -10.07 -5.25 -18.59
N PRO A 134 -9.17 -4.71 -17.75
CA PRO A 134 -9.56 -4.04 -16.53
C PRO A 134 -10.54 -2.89 -16.77
N GLY A 135 -11.64 -2.88 -16.01
CA GLY A 135 -12.70 -1.87 -16.08
C GLY A 135 -12.52 -0.74 -15.07
N MET A 136 -11.51 -0.82 -14.20
CA MET A 136 -11.17 0.24 -13.25
C MET A 136 -9.74 0.10 -12.74
N ILE A 137 -9.18 1.24 -12.33
CA ILE A 137 -7.91 1.34 -11.61
C ILE A 137 -8.21 1.90 -10.23
N LEU A 138 -7.77 1.21 -9.19
CA LEU A 138 -7.89 1.60 -7.80
C LEU A 138 -6.50 2.01 -7.30
N LEU A 139 -6.33 3.26 -6.93
CA LEU A 139 -5.07 3.74 -6.34
C LEU A 139 -5.21 3.78 -4.83
N THR A 140 -4.26 3.16 -4.14
CA THR A 140 -4.18 3.24 -2.68
C THR A 140 -3.71 4.61 -2.24
N HIS A 141 -2.77 5.21 -2.97
CA HIS A 141 -2.29 6.58 -2.80
C HIS A 141 -1.54 7.05 -4.07
N ALA A 142 -1.05 8.29 -4.07
CA ALA A 142 -0.56 8.96 -5.28
C ALA A 142 0.97 8.96 -5.46
N HIS A 143 1.75 8.24 -4.65
CA HIS A 143 3.19 8.22 -4.81
C HIS A 143 3.61 7.59 -6.15
N PRO A 144 4.75 8.02 -6.72
CA PRO A 144 5.17 7.60 -8.06
C PRO A 144 5.39 6.09 -8.22
N ASP A 145 5.76 5.40 -7.17
CA ASP A 145 5.93 3.96 -7.14
C ASP A 145 4.59 3.19 -7.21
N HIS A 146 3.49 3.80 -6.74
CA HIS A 146 2.13 3.25 -6.82
C HIS A 146 1.33 3.77 -8.00
N ALA A 147 1.52 5.02 -8.41
CA ALA A 147 0.71 5.69 -9.42
C ALA A 147 1.47 6.09 -10.69
N GLY A 148 2.79 5.86 -10.78
CA GLY A 148 3.63 6.34 -11.89
C GLY A 148 3.27 5.73 -13.25
N GLY A 149 2.75 4.52 -13.27
CA GLY A 149 2.30 3.83 -14.49
C GLY A 149 0.90 4.20 -14.98
N LEU A 150 0.20 5.13 -14.30
CA LEU A 150 -1.20 5.44 -14.58
C LEU A 150 -1.45 5.85 -16.03
N GLY A 151 -0.57 6.64 -16.63
CA GLY A 151 -0.75 7.10 -18.01
C GLY A 151 -0.75 5.96 -19.04
N GLU A 152 0.14 4.99 -18.88
CA GLU A 152 0.20 3.83 -19.76
C GLU A 152 -1.02 2.91 -19.55
N LEU A 153 -1.44 2.70 -18.28
CA LEU A 153 -2.62 1.87 -17.97
C LEU A 153 -3.91 2.51 -18.46
N SER A 154 -4.10 3.82 -18.23
CA SER A 154 -5.27 4.55 -18.71
C SER A 154 -5.36 4.52 -20.24
N SER A 155 -4.21 4.60 -20.93
CA SER A 155 -4.17 4.48 -22.39
C SER A 155 -4.46 3.06 -22.88
N ALA A 156 -4.07 2.04 -22.11
CA ALA A 156 -4.24 0.64 -22.49
C ALA A 156 -5.67 0.12 -22.24
N PHE A 157 -6.35 0.62 -21.19
CA PHE A 157 -7.62 0.03 -20.74
C PHE A 157 -8.81 1.00 -20.80
N ASP A 158 -8.58 2.30 -21.01
CA ASP A 158 -9.63 3.34 -21.11
C ASP A 158 -10.70 3.24 -20.02
N CYS A 159 -10.26 3.15 -18.77
CA CYS A 159 -11.15 2.96 -17.62
C CYS A 159 -10.97 4.05 -16.55
N PRO A 160 -11.95 4.24 -15.65
CA PRO A 160 -11.86 5.20 -14.56
C PRO A 160 -10.78 4.82 -13.56
N THR A 161 -10.16 5.86 -12.97
CA THR A 161 -9.21 5.75 -11.86
C THR A 161 -9.85 6.25 -10.57
N TYR A 162 -9.90 5.41 -9.56
CA TYR A 162 -10.43 5.72 -8.24
C TYR A 162 -9.30 6.12 -7.31
N ILE A 163 -9.48 7.21 -6.57
CA ILE A 163 -8.48 7.78 -5.66
C ILE A 163 -9.17 8.60 -4.58
N ASP A 164 -8.61 8.68 -3.38
CA ASP A 164 -9.15 9.53 -2.31
C ASP A 164 -9.05 11.03 -2.66
N HIS A 165 -9.95 11.81 -2.09
CA HIS A 165 -10.05 13.25 -2.36
C HIS A 165 -8.88 14.08 -1.81
N LYS A 166 -8.18 13.56 -0.80
CA LYS A 166 -7.01 14.20 -0.16
C LYS A 166 -5.72 13.93 -0.93
N GLU A 167 -5.73 12.92 -1.84
CA GLU A 167 -4.57 12.61 -2.66
C GLU A 167 -4.44 13.59 -3.84
N PRO A 168 -3.20 13.99 -4.18
CA PRO A 168 -2.97 14.71 -5.42
C PRO A 168 -3.33 13.82 -6.60
N ARG A 169 -3.90 14.39 -7.66
CA ARG A 169 -4.23 13.64 -8.87
C ARG A 169 -2.98 13.35 -9.69
N PRO A 170 -2.55 12.09 -9.81
CA PRO A 170 -1.39 11.74 -10.62
C PRO A 170 -1.62 12.09 -12.10
N LYS A 171 -0.53 12.40 -12.81
CA LYS A 171 -0.61 12.63 -14.25
C LYS A 171 -0.96 11.33 -15.00
N GLY A 172 -1.64 11.48 -16.14
CA GLY A 172 -1.85 10.36 -17.06
C GLY A 172 -3.27 9.80 -17.11
N SER A 173 -4.19 10.28 -16.28
CA SER A 173 -5.63 10.04 -16.44
C SER A 173 -6.40 11.34 -16.37
N ASN A 174 -7.52 11.42 -17.10
CA ASN A 174 -8.50 12.51 -17.01
C ASN A 174 -9.85 11.98 -16.47
N ASN A 175 -9.96 10.70 -16.17
CA ASN A 175 -11.18 10.05 -15.73
C ASN A 175 -11.06 9.60 -14.27
N PHE A 176 -10.91 10.59 -13.35
CA PHE A 176 -10.86 10.31 -11.93
C PHE A 176 -12.24 10.22 -11.31
N LYS A 177 -12.41 9.24 -10.43
CA LYS A 177 -13.53 9.07 -9.52
C LYS A 177 -13.01 9.17 -8.09
N ILE A 178 -13.66 9.99 -7.29
CA ILE A 178 -13.25 10.18 -5.89
C ILE A 178 -13.92 9.12 -5.03
N VAL A 179 -13.10 8.54 -4.15
CA VAL A 179 -13.57 7.64 -3.08
C VAL A 179 -13.30 8.26 -1.72
N LYS A 180 -14.00 7.79 -0.71
CA LYS A 180 -13.88 8.19 0.69
C LYS A 180 -14.24 7.02 1.60
N GLU A 181 -14.05 7.19 2.89
CA GLU A 181 -14.42 6.22 3.92
C GLU A 181 -15.84 5.68 3.72
N GLY A 182 -15.96 4.36 3.72
CA GLY A 182 -17.21 3.64 3.64
C GLY A 182 -17.84 3.54 2.24
N ASP A 183 -17.23 4.12 1.19
CA ASP A 183 -17.72 3.94 -0.17
C ASP A 183 -17.59 2.48 -0.61
N GLU A 184 -18.63 1.97 -1.27
CA GLU A 184 -18.64 0.64 -1.88
C GLU A 184 -18.56 0.74 -3.40
N LEU A 185 -17.52 0.15 -3.97
CA LEU A 185 -17.36 -0.02 -5.41
C LEU A 185 -17.84 -1.40 -5.83
N LYS A 186 -18.37 -1.51 -7.03
CA LYS A 186 -18.87 -2.77 -7.59
C LYS A 186 -17.93 -3.25 -8.70
N LEU A 187 -17.45 -4.48 -8.57
CA LEU A 187 -16.69 -5.20 -9.60
C LEU A 187 -17.38 -6.53 -9.91
N GLY A 188 -18.27 -6.53 -10.90
CA GLY A 188 -19.14 -7.67 -11.15
C GLY A 188 -20.07 -7.96 -9.99
N LYS A 189 -19.89 -9.10 -9.33
CA LYS A 189 -20.62 -9.49 -8.11
C LYS A 189 -19.90 -9.09 -6.82
N LEU A 190 -18.65 -8.67 -6.91
CA LEU A 190 -17.85 -8.27 -5.76
C LEU A 190 -18.25 -6.88 -5.29
N ARG A 191 -18.19 -6.68 -3.99
CA ARG A 191 -18.21 -5.39 -3.32
C ARG A 191 -16.83 -5.08 -2.82
N ILE A 192 -16.33 -3.91 -3.13
CA ILE A 192 -15.02 -3.41 -2.70
C ILE A 192 -15.30 -2.25 -1.77
N LEU A 193 -15.07 -2.44 -0.48
CA LEU A 193 -15.20 -1.38 0.52
C LEU A 193 -13.96 -0.53 0.56
N CYS A 194 -14.11 0.79 0.49
CA CYS A 194 -13.04 1.75 0.66
C CYS A 194 -12.88 2.08 2.15
N ILE A 195 -11.68 1.91 2.69
CA ILE A 195 -11.33 2.21 4.07
C ILE A 195 -10.20 3.25 4.05
N GLU A 196 -10.46 4.45 4.58
CA GLU A 196 -9.39 5.45 4.73
C GLU A 196 -8.35 4.95 5.72
N THR A 197 -7.10 4.90 5.28
CA THR A 197 -5.95 4.48 6.10
C THR A 197 -4.87 5.57 6.03
N PRO A 198 -5.17 6.79 6.55
CA PRO A 198 -4.22 7.89 6.54
C PRO A 198 -3.02 7.56 7.45
N GLY A 199 -1.87 8.10 7.10
CA GLY A 199 -0.60 7.93 7.83
C GLY A 199 0.56 8.26 6.92
N HIS A 200 0.93 7.34 6.04
CA HIS A 200 1.96 7.55 5.02
C HIS A 200 1.60 8.72 4.06
N THR A 201 0.35 8.79 3.66
CA THR A 201 -0.25 9.97 3.02
C THR A 201 -1.55 10.34 3.73
N SER A 202 -2.00 11.57 3.54
CA SER A 202 -3.26 12.05 4.15
C SER A 202 -4.51 11.42 3.54
N GLY A 203 -4.41 10.89 2.32
CA GLY A 203 -5.50 10.28 1.56
C GLY A 203 -5.27 8.80 1.25
N GLY A 204 -4.39 8.14 2.01
CA GLY A 204 -4.20 6.70 1.86
C GLY A 204 -5.50 5.92 2.04
N VAL A 205 -5.79 4.99 1.12
CA VAL A 205 -6.99 4.15 1.11
C VAL A 205 -6.60 2.70 0.97
N SER A 206 -7.24 1.84 1.75
CA SER A 206 -7.21 0.39 1.58
C SER A 206 -8.54 -0.10 1.00
N TYR A 207 -8.49 -1.15 0.21
CA TYR A 207 -9.64 -1.75 -0.44
C TYR A 207 -9.92 -3.14 0.14
N LEU A 208 -11.05 -3.30 0.80
CA LEU A 208 -11.48 -4.58 1.39
C LEU A 208 -12.43 -5.32 0.45
N VAL A 209 -12.09 -6.56 0.10
CA VAL A 209 -12.93 -7.47 -0.69
C VAL A 209 -13.08 -8.77 0.08
N ASN A 210 -14.28 -9.11 0.50
CA ASN A 210 -14.55 -10.22 1.41
C ASN A 210 -13.66 -10.12 2.67
N GLN A 211 -12.68 -11.01 2.84
CA GLN A 211 -11.72 -11.02 3.95
C GLN A 211 -10.31 -10.61 3.54
N THR A 212 -10.14 -10.08 2.31
CA THR A 212 -8.86 -9.67 1.77
C THR A 212 -8.74 -8.17 1.74
N LEU A 213 -7.73 -7.62 2.42
CA LEU A 213 -7.44 -6.19 2.45
C LEU A 213 -6.25 -5.89 1.52
N LEU A 214 -6.44 -4.98 0.58
CA LEU A 214 -5.42 -4.48 -0.34
C LEU A 214 -5.02 -3.08 0.12
N SER A 215 -3.92 -2.98 0.87
CA SER A 215 -3.54 -1.77 1.59
C SER A 215 -2.51 -0.91 0.86
N GLY A 216 -1.87 -1.44 -0.18
CA GLY A 216 -0.74 -0.78 -0.87
C GLY A 216 0.54 -0.72 -0.03
N LEU A 217 0.43 -0.65 1.27
CA LEU A 217 1.52 -0.55 2.24
C LEU A 217 1.26 -1.47 3.43
N SER A 218 2.29 -1.69 4.25
CA SER A 218 2.12 -2.45 5.50
C SER A 218 1.27 -1.66 6.49
N LEU A 219 0.15 -2.24 6.92
CA LEU A 219 -0.67 -1.68 7.99
C LEU A 219 -0.21 -2.26 9.33
N ILE A 220 0.47 -1.45 10.14
CA ILE A 220 0.91 -1.81 11.49
C ILE A 220 0.23 -0.92 12.54
N HIS A 221 -0.81 -0.23 12.14
CA HIS A 221 -1.65 0.58 12.99
C HIS A 221 -2.91 -0.20 13.35
N ILE A 222 -2.84 -1.08 14.31
CA ILE A 222 -4.04 -1.64 14.93
C ILE A 222 -3.77 -1.88 16.41
#